data_671d44b1e76bae96f8c39052aba66c91
#
_entry.id   671d44b1e76bae96f8c39052aba66c91
#
_cell.length_a   1.000
_cell.length_b   1.000
_cell.length_c   1.000
_cell.angle_alpha   90.00
_cell.angle_beta   90.00
_cell.angle_gamma   90.00
#
_symmetry.space_group_name_H-M   'P 1'
#
loop_
_entity.id
_entity.type
_entity.pdbx_description
1 polymer ?
#
loop_
_entity_poly.entity_id
_entity_poly.type
_entity_poly.pdbx_seq_one_letter_code
_entity_poly.pdbx_strand_id
1 'polypeptide(L)'
;MKKILKYISLLAGVAFLTAACSQSDIDGNASEEMGTLRLSVNIGGSRADAYNALDRSIMRVYKIENGEEKLIRKYQPATEAPGDFYLVAGSYRIKVEAGDQSQATFTNKSYYGELDVDIEPQQTVLKEVVCPTTNIGVKVVFDQTILDKMDPGFKAYVSAIDTFSKTEAENGSVPTLKYTENATGYYLLPEDVHNLSWGFYSSSTELGSVSKTGVIPTPESGNLYTLTFKYSKTPNGYLGITVQVDEDGEIHEDPFIFSPHPT
;
A
#
# COMPACT_ATOMS: atom_id res chain seq x y z
N MET A 1 -13.31 63.97 -45.58
CA MET A 1 -13.31 62.75 -46.38
C MET A 1 -13.43 61.54 -45.49
N LYS A 2 -14.50 60.80 -45.75
CA LYS A 2 -14.98 59.64 -44.96
C LYS A 2 -14.05 58.46 -45.14
N LYS A 3 -13.71 57.71 -44.05
CA LYS A 3 -13.41 56.29 -44.16
C LYS A 3 -14.01 55.59 -42.93
N ILE A 4 -15.00 54.79 -43.21
CA ILE A 4 -15.72 53.87 -42.32
C ILE A 4 -14.82 52.63 -42.17
N LEU A 5 -14.44 52.28 -40.95
CA LEU A 5 -13.77 51.03 -40.67
C LEU A 5 -14.75 50.05 -40.05
N LYS A 6 -14.99 48.97 -40.76
CA LYS A 6 -15.91 47.87 -40.35
C LYS A 6 -15.27 47.05 -39.24
N TYR A 7 -15.92 46.95 -38.11
CA TYR A 7 -15.61 45.97 -37.09
C TYR A 7 -16.14 44.61 -37.52
N ILE A 8 -15.24 43.68 -37.73
CA ILE A 8 -15.54 42.25 -37.86
C ILE A 8 -15.37 41.66 -36.47
N SER A 9 -16.46 41.38 -35.76
CA SER A 9 -16.48 40.63 -34.52
C SER A 9 -16.28 39.15 -34.84
N LEU A 10 -15.07 38.66 -34.51
CA LEU A 10 -14.76 37.23 -34.55
C LEU A 10 -15.24 36.60 -33.23
N LEU A 11 -16.40 35.93 -33.28
CA LEU A 11 -16.90 35.10 -32.18
C LEU A 11 -16.07 33.81 -32.16
N ALA A 12 -15.07 33.73 -31.29
CA ALA A 12 -14.37 32.50 -30.99
C ALA A 12 -15.28 31.65 -30.08
N GLY A 13 -15.98 30.70 -30.68
CA GLY A 13 -16.70 29.67 -29.93
C GLY A 13 -15.73 28.76 -29.22
N VAL A 14 -15.67 28.86 -27.88
CA VAL A 14 -14.99 27.88 -27.02
C VAL A 14 -15.89 26.64 -26.99
N ALA A 15 -15.54 25.65 -27.81
CA ALA A 15 -16.12 24.32 -27.69
C ALA A 15 -15.56 23.66 -26.43
N PHE A 16 -16.33 23.66 -25.36
CA PHE A 16 -16.13 22.76 -24.23
C PHE A 16 -16.34 21.32 -24.73
N LEU A 17 -15.25 20.63 -24.99
CA LEU A 17 -15.27 19.19 -25.11
C LEU A 17 -15.48 18.62 -23.69
N THR A 18 -16.72 18.50 -23.27
CA THR A 18 -17.11 17.57 -22.23
C THR A 18 -16.81 16.19 -22.79
N ALA A 19 -15.72 15.58 -22.32
CA ALA A 19 -15.54 14.16 -22.48
C ALA A 19 -16.58 13.46 -21.59
N ALA A 20 -17.82 13.44 -22.06
CA ALA A 20 -18.79 12.49 -21.60
C ALA A 20 -18.20 11.12 -21.95
N CYS A 21 -17.86 10.31 -20.96
CA CYS A 21 -17.68 8.89 -21.16
C CYS A 21 -18.93 8.40 -21.88
N SER A 22 -18.82 8.15 -23.16
CA SER A 22 -19.88 7.55 -23.93
C SER A 22 -20.09 6.15 -23.37
N GLN A 23 -21.14 6.02 -22.59
CA GLN A 23 -21.80 4.75 -22.41
C GLN A 23 -22.19 4.34 -23.81
N SER A 24 -21.42 3.44 -24.43
CA SER A 24 -21.73 2.92 -25.75
C SER A 24 -23.12 2.32 -25.66
N ASP A 25 -24.05 2.89 -26.43
CA ASP A 25 -25.38 2.34 -26.61
C ASP A 25 -25.23 0.89 -27.04
N ILE A 26 -25.68 -0.01 -26.19
CA ILE A 26 -25.70 -1.45 -26.43
C ILE A 26 -26.99 -1.69 -27.21
N ASP A 27 -26.86 -1.94 -28.51
CA ASP A 27 -27.98 -2.32 -29.39
C ASP A 27 -28.80 -3.48 -28.80
N GLY A 28 -30.10 -3.45 -29.02
CA GLY A 28 -31.19 -4.17 -28.34
C GLY A 28 -31.16 -5.71 -28.25
N ASN A 29 -30.01 -6.38 -28.51
CA ASN A 29 -29.82 -7.82 -28.26
C ASN A 29 -28.84 -8.11 -27.11
N ALA A 30 -28.30 -7.08 -26.46
CA ALA A 30 -27.25 -7.23 -25.44
C ALA A 30 -27.75 -7.76 -24.08
N SER A 31 -29.06 -7.72 -23.83
CA SER A 31 -29.61 -8.14 -22.53
C SER A 31 -29.53 -9.66 -22.28
N GLU A 32 -29.50 -10.46 -23.34
CA GLU A 32 -29.41 -11.93 -23.24
C GLU A 32 -27.99 -12.41 -22.96
N GLU A 33 -26.99 -11.60 -23.28
CA GLU A 33 -25.57 -11.91 -23.08
C GLU A 33 -25.00 -11.32 -21.78
N MET A 34 -25.80 -10.61 -20.99
CA MET A 34 -25.34 -9.98 -19.74
C MET A 34 -25.66 -10.82 -18.53
N GLY A 35 -24.72 -10.85 -17.58
CA GLY A 35 -24.91 -11.33 -16.23
C GLY A 35 -24.64 -10.24 -15.20
N THR A 36 -24.87 -10.55 -13.93
CA THR A 36 -24.69 -9.63 -12.82
C THR A 36 -23.61 -10.15 -11.89
N LEU A 37 -22.60 -9.33 -11.60
CA LEU A 37 -21.65 -9.57 -10.52
C LEU A 37 -22.04 -8.69 -9.33
N ARG A 38 -22.37 -9.32 -8.19
CA ARG A 38 -22.50 -8.67 -6.90
C ARG A 38 -21.22 -8.85 -6.12
N LEU A 39 -20.53 -7.74 -5.83
CA LEU A 39 -19.19 -7.73 -5.27
C LEU A 39 -19.19 -7.16 -3.86
N SER A 40 -18.46 -7.82 -2.96
CA SER A 40 -17.99 -7.24 -1.71
C SER A 40 -16.46 -7.18 -1.70
N VAL A 41 -15.92 -6.26 -0.93
CA VAL A 41 -14.47 -6.12 -0.73
C VAL A 41 -14.18 -6.24 0.76
N ASN A 42 -13.27 -7.14 1.09
CA ASN A 42 -12.81 -7.41 2.45
C ASN A 42 -11.38 -6.88 2.58
N ILE A 43 -11.21 -5.80 3.33
CA ILE A 43 -9.90 -5.20 3.58
C ILE A 43 -9.47 -5.62 4.99
N GLY A 44 -8.29 -6.19 5.12
CA GLY A 44 -7.66 -6.44 6.42
C GLY A 44 -7.51 -5.15 7.23
N GLY A 45 -7.39 -5.27 8.55
CA GLY A 45 -7.13 -4.12 9.42
C GLY A 45 -8.26 -3.76 10.38
N SER A 46 -7.92 -2.88 11.33
CA SER A 46 -8.93 -2.34 12.23
C SER A 46 -9.94 -1.49 11.43
N ARG A 47 -11.14 -1.32 11.98
CA ARG A 47 -12.18 -0.50 11.33
C ARG A 47 -11.68 0.91 10.99
N ALA A 48 -10.85 1.51 11.85
CA ALA A 48 -10.28 2.84 11.60
C ALA A 48 -9.26 2.83 10.45
N ASP A 49 -8.38 1.82 10.39
CA ASP A 49 -7.40 1.67 9.32
C ASP A 49 -8.09 1.43 7.98
N ALA A 50 -9.14 0.60 7.96
CA ALA A 50 -9.92 0.31 6.77
C ALA A 50 -10.62 1.56 6.21
N TYR A 51 -11.21 2.42 7.04
CA TYR A 51 -11.81 3.68 6.57
C TYR A 51 -10.76 4.60 5.92
N ASN A 52 -9.59 4.77 6.55
CA ASN A 52 -8.52 5.58 5.97
C ASN A 52 -7.96 4.97 4.68
N ALA A 53 -7.93 3.66 4.58
CA ALA A 53 -7.50 2.94 3.38
C ALA A 53 -8.51 3.11 2.23
N LEU A 54 -9.82 3.10 2.54
CA LEU A 54 -10.89 3.22 1.55
C LEU A 54 -10.87 4.56 0.80
N ASP A 55 -10.57 5.66 1.47
CA ASP A 55 -10.45 6.98 0.83
C ASP A 55 -9.36 7.03 -0.25
N ARG A 56 -8.37 6.14 -0.15
CA ARG A 56 -7.25 5.99 -1.10
C ARG A 56 -7.32 4.70 -1.89
N SER A 57 -8.50 4.10 -1.99
CA SER A 57 -8.66 2.83 -2.68
C SER A 57 -8.91 3.02 -4.18
N ILE A 58 -8.49 2.03 -4.95
CA ILE A 58 -8.73 1.96 -6.39
C ILE A 58 -9.23 0.57 -6.71
N MET A 59 -10.40 0.49 -7.37
CA MET A 59 -10.88 -0.76 -7.94
C MET A 59 -10.76 -0.70 -9.46
N ARG A 60 -10.17 -1.73 -10.05
CA ARG A 60 -10.08 -1.89 -11.51
C ARG A 60 -10.75 -3.20 -11.91
N VAL A 61 -11.59 -3.12 -12.92
CA VAL A 61 -12.26 -4.29 -13.52
C VAL A 61 -11.69 -4.48 -14.92
N TYR A 62 -11.10 -5.63 -15.16
CA TYR A 62 -10.54 -6.03 -16.43
C TYR A 62 -11.39 -7.12 -17.05
N LYS A 63 -11.60 -7.07 -18.36
CA LYS A 63 -12.08 -8.20 -19.15
C LYS A 63 -10.87 -8.98 -19.65
N ILE A 64 -10.94 -10.30 -19.57
CA ILE A 64 -9.89 -11.17 -20.10
C ILE A 64 -10.26 -11.55 -21.52
N GLU A 65 -9.48 -11.08 -22.49
CA GLU A 65 -9.66 -11.36 -23.91
C GLU A 65 -8.37 -11.98 -24.46
N ASN A 66 -8.44 -13.22 -24.94
CA ASN A 66 -7.27 -13.97 -25.45
C ASN A 66 -6.11 -14.10 -24.44
N GLY A 67 -6.40 -14.13 -23.15
CA GLY A 67 -5.41 -14.18 -22.07
C GLY A 67 -4.81 -12.83 -21.66
N GLU A 68 -5.24 -11.74 -22.29
CA GLU A 68 -4.80 -10.38 -21.99
C GLU A 68 -5.84 -9.63 -21.15
N GLU A 69 -5.36 -8.77 -20.23
CA GLU A 69 -6.19 -7.90 -19.39
C GLU A 69 -6.52 -6.61 -20.13
N LYS A 70 -7.81 -6.37 -20.36
CA LYS A 70 -8.33 -5.13 -20.92
C LYS A 70 -9.12 -4.37 -19.86
N LEU A 71 -8.61 -3.23 -19.39
CA LEU A 71 -9.32 -2.39 -18.42
C LEU A 71 -10.64 -1.89 -18.99
N ILE A 72 -11.75 -2.19 -18.31
CA ILE A 72 -13.10 -1.76 -18.71
C ILE A 72 -13.74 -0.79 -17.73
N ARG A 73 -13.37 -0.84 -16.46
CA ARG A 73 -13.87 0.07 -15.40
C ARG A 73 -12.77 0.40 -14.42
N LYS A 74 -12.79 1.63 -13.89
CA LYS A 74 -11.95 2.09 -12.79
C LYS A 74 -12.79 2.95 -11.86
N TYR A 75 -12.70 2.68 -10.56
CA TYR A 75 -13.36 3.44 -9.50
C TYR A 75 -12.30 3.93 -8.51
N GLN A 76 -12.39 5.21 -8.12
CA GLN A 76 -11.43 5.84 -7.22
C GLN A 76 -12.13 7.00 -6.48
N PRO A 77 -12.48 6.82 -5.20
CA PRO A 77 -12.24 5.62 -4.40
C PRO A 77 -13.04 4.39 -4.86
N ALA A 78 -12.63 3.19 -4.43
CA ALA A 78 -13.33 1.93 -4.76
C ALA A 78 -14.77 1.90 -4.24
N THR A 79 -15.10 2.70 -3.23
CA THR A 79 -16.44 2.87 -2.67
C THR A 79 -17.44 3.51 -3.64
N GLU A 80 -16.96 4.13 -4.73
CA GLU A 80 -17.82 4.67 -5.80
C GLU A 80 -18.28 3.57 -6.79
N ALA A 81 -17.76 2.34 -6.65
CA ALA A 81 -18.21 1.24 -7.48
C ALA A 81 -19.69 0.89 -7.20
N PRO A 82 -20.45 0.46 -8.20
CA PRO A 82 -21.83 -0.01 -7.97
C PRO A 82 -21.81 -1.32 -7.19
N GLY A 83 -22.86 -1.59 -6.41
CA GLY A 83 -23.03 -2.87 -5.71
C GLY A 83 -23.24 -4.04 -6.68
N ASP A 84 -23.91 -3.78 -7.79
CA ASP A 84 -24.18 -4.74 -8.87
C ASP A 84 -23.51 -4.25 -10.16
N PHE A 85 -22.64 -5.09 -10.72
CA PHE A 85 -22.00 -4.86 -12.01
C PHE A 85 -22.77 -5.65 -13.08
N TYR A 86 -23.32 -4.96 -14.05
CA TYR A 86 -23.89 -5.59 -15.24
C TYR A 86 -22.78 -5.72 -16.27
N LEU A 87 -22.41 -6.96 -16.59
CA LEU A 87 -21.27 -7.30 -17.43
C LEU A 87 -21.70 -8.26 -18.53
N VAL A 88 -21.16 -8.09 -19.72
CA VAL A 88 -21.31 -9.07 -20.81
C VAL A 88 -20.68 -10.38 -20.39
N ALA A 89 -21.27 -11.51 -20.76
CA ALA A 89 -20.72 -12.84 -20.44
C ALA A 89 -19.24 -12.96 -20.85
N GLY A 90 -18.45 -13.58 -19.98
CA GLY A 90 -17.00 -13.74 -20.18
C GLY A 90 -16.21 -13.75 -18.88
N SER A 91 -14.90 -13.83 -19.02
CA SER A 91 -13.97 -13.88 -17.88
C SER A 91 -13.47 -12.47 -17.52
N TYR A 92 -13.42 -12.20 -16.23
CA TYR A 92 -13.02 -10.91 -15.67
C TYR A 92 -12.02 -11.08 -14.56
N ARG A 93 -11.17 -10.06 -14.38
CA ARG A 93 -10.30 -9.90 -13.21
C ARG A 93 -10.61 -8.57 -12.55
N ILE A 94 -10.84 -8.62 -11.23
CA ILE A 94 -11.03 -7.45 -10.39
C ILE A 94 -9.78 -7.29 -9.53
N LYS A 95 -9.18 -6.10 -9.55
CA LYS A 95 -8.04 -5.74 -8.71
C LYS A 95 -8.44 -4.58 -7.81
N VAL A 96 -8.16 -4.72 -6.51
CA VAL A 96 -8.40 -3.68 -5.51
C VAL A 96 -7.09 -3.37 -4.81
N GLU A 97 -6.72 -2.09 -4.84
CA GLU A 97 -5.63 -1.51 -4.07
C GLU A 97 -6.23 -0.55 -3.05
N ALA A 98 -5.75 -0.55 -1.83
CA ALA A 98 -6.21 0.36 -0.80
C ALA A 98 -5.06 0.80 0.11
N GLY A 99 -5.23 1.95 0.78
CA GLY A 99 -4.27 2.48 1.72
C GLY A 99 -3.13 3.27 1.09
N ASP A 100 -2.00 3.32 1.80
CA ASP A 100 -0.84 4.11 1.43
C ASP A 100 0.18 3.24 0.71
N GLN A 101 0.43 3.52 -0.55
CA GLN A 101 1.41 2.80 -1.36
C GLN A 101 2.85 3.35 -1.19
N SER A 102 3.10 4.15 -0.14
CA SER A 102 4.45 4.60 0.21
C SER A 102 5.31 3.41 0.63
N GLN A 103 6.56 3.41 0.15
CA GLN A 103 7.49 2.30 0.40
C GLN A 103 7.93 2.18 1.88
N ALA A 104 7.79 3.27 2.68
CA ALA A 104 8.05 3.26 4.11
C ALA A 104 7.13 4.28 4.83
N THR A 105 6.40 3.85 5.87
CA THR A 105 5.44 4.69 6.60
C THR A 105 5.24 4.21 8.03
N PHE A 106 4.93 5.13 8.95
CA PHE A 106 4.54 4.79 10.34
C PHE A 106 3.03 4.66 10.54
N THR A 107 2.22 5.16 9.62
CA THR A 107 0.81 5.44 9.91
C THR A 107 -0.19 4.60 9.14
N ASN A 108 0.11 4.28 7.90
CA ASN A 108 -0.89 3.67 7.03
C ASN A 108 -0.34 2.40 6.39
N LYS A 109 -1.18 1.37 6.38
CA LYS A 109 -0.90 0.13 5.70
C LYS A 109 -1.40 0.18 4.26
N SER A 110 -0.86 -0.68 3.42
CA SER A 110 -1.33 -0.95 2.07
C SER A 110 -1.95 -2.33 1.97
N TYR A 111 -2.94 -2.44 1.12
CA TYR A 111 -3.73 -3.65 0.92
C TYR A 111 -3.87 -3.90 -0.58
N TYR A 112 -3.83 -5.16 -0.96
CA TYR A 112 -4.07 -5.57 -2.34
C TYR A 112 -4.85 -6.89 -2.38
N GLY A 113 -5.78 -6.97 -3.29
CA GLY A 113 -6.50 -8.20 -3.59
C GLY A 113 -6.88 -8.27 -5.05
N GLU A 114 -6.94 -9.48 -5.56
CA GLU A 114 -7.46 -9.76 -6.89
C GLU A 114 -8.39 -10.95 -6.90
N LEU A 115 -9.30 -10.96 -7.85
CA LEU A 115 -10.30 -11.99 -8.02
C LEU A 115 -10.56 -12.23 -9.50
N ASP A 116 -10.46 -13.48 -9.91
CA ASP A 116 -10.93 -13.94 -11.20
C ASP A 116 -12.38 -14.43 -11.09
N VAL A 117 -13.22 -14.04 -12.04
CA VAL A 117 -14.63 -14.41 -12.07
C VAL A 117 -15.13 -14.57 -13.49
N ASP A 118 -15.89 -15.63 -13.73
CA ASP A 118 -16.63 -15.85 -14.96
C ASP A 118 -18.07 -15.37 -14.79
N ILE A 119 -18.55 -14.60 -15.75
CA ILE A 119 -19.91 -14.10 -15.82
C ILE A 119 -20.65 -14.87 -16.92
N GLU A 120 -21.75 -15.51 -16.51
CA GLU A 120 -22.63 -16.22 -17.40
C GLU A 120 -23.89 -15.39 -17.71
N PRO A 121 -24.49 -15.54 -18.91
CA PRO A 121 -25.70 -14.80 -19.27
C PRO A 121 -26.81 -15.02 -18.25
N GLN A 122 -27.52 -13.97 -17.87
CA GLN A 122 -28.70 -13.97 -17.01
C GLN A 122 -28.49 -14.55 -15.59
N GLN A 123 -27.24 -14.77 -15.20
CA GLN A 123 -26.90 -15.24 -13.86
C GLN A 123 -26.40 -14.10 -12.97
N THR A 124 -26.66 -14.26 -11.66
CA THR A 124 -26.07 -13.39 -10.64
C THR A 124 -25.02 -14.18 -9.87
N VAL A 125 -23.80 -13.67 -9.90
CA VAL A 125 -22.66 -14.25 -9.19
C VAL A 125 -22.31 -13.34 -8.01
N LEU A 126 -22.22 -13.93 -6.79
CA LEU A 126 -21.78 -13.23 -5.58
C LEU A 126 -20.32 -13.57 -5.34
N LYS A 127 -19.48 -12.57 -5.18
CA LYS A 127 -18.04 -12.73 -4.95
C LYS A 127 -17.52 -11.72 -3.94
N GLU A 128 -16.43 -12.08 -3.29
CA GLU A 128 -15.68 -11.23 -2.38
C GLU A 128 -14.22 -11.10 -2.85
N VAL A 129 -13.69 -9.88 -2.92
CA VAL A 129 -12.26 -9.62 -3.08
C VAL A 129 -11.66 -9.48 -1.69
N VAL A 130 -10.78 -10.39 -1.32
CA VAL A 130 -10.03 -10.33 -0.06
C VAL A 130 -8.72 -9.57 -0.31
N CYS A 131 -8.50 -8.50 0.45
CA CYS A 131 -7.35 -7.63 0.35
C CYS A 131 -6.54 -7.69 1.66
N PRO A 132 -5.65 -8.65 1.83
CA PRO A 132 -4.72 -8.68 2.96
C PRO A 132 -3.76 -7.49 2.91
N THR A 133 -3.09 -7.21 4.04
CA THR A 133 -2.00 -6.23 4.06
C THR A 133 -0.83 -6.72 3.22
N THR A 134 -0.22 -5.82 2.48
CA THR A 134 0.96 -6.09 1.63
C THR A 134 2.26 -5.56 2.22
N ASN A 135 2.17 -4.81 3.31
CA ASN A 135 3.36 -4.31 4.00
C ASN A 135 4.05 -5.42 4.80
N ILE A 136 5.36 -5.22 4.98
CA ILE A 136 6.15 -5.87 6.02
C ILE A 136 6.13 -4.94 7.23
N GLY A 137 5.69 -5.45 8.39
CA GLY A 137 5.74 -4.72 9.65
C GLY A 137 7.11 -4.87 10.31
N VAL A 138 7.68 -3.76 10.83
CA VAL A 138 8.86 -3.81 11.68
C VAL A 138 8.61 -3.02 12.97
N LYS A 139 8.51 -3.73 14.07
CA LYS A 139 8.42 -3.16 15.42
C LYS A 139 9.82 -2.98 15.97
N VAL A 140 10.26 -1.75 16.12
CA VAL A 140 11.52 -1.43 16.78
C VAL A 140 11.30 -1.27 18.27
N VAL A 141 12.10 -1.96 19.05
CA VAL A 141 12.10 -1.92 20.50
C VAL A 141 13.48 -1.54 21.03
N PHE A 142 13.57 -0.47 21.78
CA PHE A 142 14.74 -0.11 22.56
C PHE A 142 14.51 -0.65 23.98
N ASP A 143 15.28 -1.68 24.35
CA ASP A 143 15.24 -2.27 25.69
C ASP A 143 15.61 -1.21 26.76
N GLN A 144 15.12 -1.39 27.97
CA GLN A 144 15.40 -0.48 29.09
C GLN A 144 16.91 -0.21 29.27
N THR A 145 17.74 -1.20 28.97
CA THR A 145 19.20 -1.05 29.04
C THR A 145 19.75 -0.03 28.03
N ILE A 146 19.11 0.19 26.89
CA ILE A 146 19.46 1.27 25.97
C ILE A 146 19.13 2.63 26.60
N LEU A 147 17.93 2.74 27.17
CA LEU A 147 17.45 3.98 27.78
C LEU A 147 18.33 4.40 28.97
N ASP A 148 18.83 3.43 29.70
CA ASP A 148 19.64 3.66 30.94
C ASP A 148 21.13 3.94 30.64
N LYS A 149 21.66 3.45 29.51
CA LYS A 149 23.11 3.39 29.26
C LYS A 149 23.59 4.22 28.07
N MET A 150 22.66 4.60 27.19
CA MET A 150 22.97 5.41 26.00
C MET A 150 22.64 6.87 26.27
N ASP A 151 23.45 7.76 25.68
CA ASP A 151 23.18 9.20 25.74
C ASP A 151 21.86 9.49 24.98
N PRO A 152 21.15 10.57 25.36
CA PRO A 152 19.98 11.03 24.62
C PRO A 152 20.32 11.26 23.14
N GLY A 153 19.44 10.81 22.25
CA GLY A 153 19.62 10.97 20.80
C GLY A 153 20.10 9.70 20.09
N PHE A 154 20.04 8.54 20.77
CA PHE A 154 20.13 7.25 20.07
C PHE A 154 19.05 7.16 19.00
N LYS A 155 19.34 6.46 17.94
CA LYS A 155 18.43 6.29 16.82
C LYS A 155 18.68 4.98 16.08
N ALA A 156 17.61 4.41 15.57
CA ALA A 156 17.68 3.33 14.61
C ALA A 156 17.07 3.77 13.29
N TYR A 157 17.57 3.20 12.22
CA TYR A 157 16.99 3.31 10.88
C TYR A 157 16.65 1.92 10.39
N VAL A 158 15.53 1.80 9.71
CA VAL A 158 15.21 0.62 8.92
C VAL A 158 14.89 1.08 7.51
N SER A 159 15.53 0.45 6.54
CA SER A 159 15.50 0.87 5.14
C SER A 159 15.13 -0.31 4.24
N ALA A 160 14.30 -0.05 3.23
CA ALA A 160 13.96 -1.02 2.18
C ALA A 160 15.09 -1.07 1.13
N ILE A 161 16.25 -1.59 1.53
CA ILE A 161 17.46 -1.83 0.71
C ILE A 161 18.20 -3.05 1.25
N ASP A 162 18.92 -3.75 0.39
CA ASP A 162 19.61 -4.99 0.75
C ASP A 162 20.79 -4.79 1.71
N THR A 163 21.48 -3.65 1.61
CA THR A 163 22.62 -3.33 2.47
C THR A 163 22.46 -1.93 3.06
N PHE A 164 22.56 -1.82 4.37
CA PHE A 164 22.35 -0.55 5.06
C PHE A 164 23.42 0.47 4.70
N SER A 165 22.96 1.66 4.32
CA SER A 165 23.78 2.86 4.05
C SER A 165 23.26 4.01 4.91
N LYS A 166 24.08 4.47 5.87
CA LYS A 166 23.71 5.59 6.74
C LYS A 166 23.46 6.87 5.94
N THR A 167 24.31 7.12 4.96
CA THR A 167 24.20 8.33 4.13
C THR A 167 22.89 8.34 3.34
N GLU A 168 22.51 7.23 2.73
CA GLU A 168 21.27 7.13 1.97
C GLU A 168 20.03 7.17 2.88
N ALA A 169 20.12 6.58 4.07
CA ALA A 169 19.05 6.64 5.07
C ALA A 169 18.83 8.07 5.60
N GLU A 170 19.91 8.83 5.83
CA GLU A 170 19.81 10.18 6.38
C GLU A 170 19.44 11.24 5.32
N ASN A 171 19.81 11.06 4.08
CA ASN A 171 19.49 12.00 2.99
C ASN A 171 18.15 11.71 2.30
N GLY A 172 17.49 10.58 2.65
CA GLY A 172 16.18 10.20 2.11
C GLY A 172 16.23 9.69 0.67
N SER A 173 17.40 9.24 0.16
CA SER A 173 17.50 8.68 -1.19
C SER A 173 16.96 7.25 -1.30
N VAL A 174 16.70 6.61 -0.16
CA VAL A 174 16.09 5.28 -0.08
C VAL A 174 14.91 5.29 0.90
N PRO A 175 13.91 4.41 0.71
CA PRO A 175 12.77 4.31 1.61
C PRO A 175 13.24 3.91 3.01
N THR A 176 13.17 4.83 3.96
CA THR A 176 13.73 4.68 5.31
C THR A 176 12.80 5.28 6.36
N LEU A 177 12.65 4.59 7.49
CA LEU A 177 12.06 5.15 8.71
C LEU A 177 13.14 5.29 9.78
N LYS A 178 13.10 6.43 10.48
CA LYS A 178 13.96 6.74 11.60
C LYS A 178 13.20 6.55 12.90
N TYR A 179 13.70 5.72 13.77
CA TYR A 179 13.16 5.42 15.09
C TYR A 179 14.00 6.09 16.17
N THR A 180 13.34 6.84 17.03
CA THR A 180 13.92 7.45 18.25
C THR A 180 13.22 6.98 19.51
N GLU A 181 12.16 6.18 19.34
CA GLU A 181 11.36 5.54 20.38
C GLU A 181 10.79 4.21 19.85
N ASN A 182 10.17 3.44 20.73
CA ASN A 182 9.51 2.20 20.32
C ASN A 182 8.34 2.51 19.38
N ALA A 183 8.40 1.96 18.20
CA ALA A 183 7.35 2.17 17.18
C ALA A 183 7.30 1.01 16.18
N THR A 184 6.17 0.88 15.49
CA THR A 184 6.04 -0.03 14.36
C THR A 184 5.99 0.79 13.07
N GLY A 185 6.85 0.43 12.12
CA GLY A 185 6.83 0.95 10.76
C GLY A 185 6.43 -0.12 9.76
N TYR A 186 5.94 0.31 8.61
CA TYR A 186 5.46 -0.54 7.53
C TYR A 186 6.25 -0.27 6.27
N TYR A 187 6.63 -1.33 5.55
CA TYR A 187 7.51 -1.26 4.39
C TYR A 187 6.92 -2.02 3.21
N LEU A 188 7.08 -1.46 2.03
CA LEU A 188 6.92 -2.16 0.76
C LEU A 188 8.31 -2.27 0.13
N LEU A 189 8.76 -3.50 -0.17
CA LEU A 189 10.03 -3.68 -0.85
C LEU A 189 9.89 -3.31 -2.33
N PRO A 190 10.83 -2.53 -2.88
CA PRO A 190 11.00 -2.43 -4.33
C PRO A 190 11.26 -3.80 -4.95
N GLU A 191 10.93 -3.97 -6.23
CA GLU A 191 11.00 -5.25 -6.95
C GLU A 191 12.39 -5.91 -6.89
N ASP A 192 13.45 -5.10 -6.92
CA ASP A 192 14.84 -5.57 -6.91
C ASP A 192 15.47 -5.66 -5.50
N VAL A 193 14.67 -5.44 -4.44
CA VAL A 193 15.13 -5.45 -3.05
C VAL A 193 14.58 -6.67 -2.33
N HIS A 194 15.47 -7.41 -1.70
CA HIS A 194 15.13 -8.69 -1.05
C HIS A 194 15.23 -8.66 0.47
N ASN A 195 15.77 -7.59 1.05
CA ASN A 195 15.99 -7.47 2.48
C ASN A 195 15.48 -6.12 3.02
N LEU A 196 15.17 -6.08 4.31
CA LEU A 196 15.15 -4.83 5.06
C LEU A 196 16.48 -4.71 5.81
N SER A 197 17.21 -3.65 5.56
CA SER A 197 18.45 -3.38 6.28
C SER A 197 18.22 -2.38 7.40
N TRP A 198 19.02 -2.47 8.45
CA TRP A 198 18.89 -1.58 9.59
C TRP A 198 20.25 -1.08 10.11
N GLY A 199 20.24 0.09 10.75
CA GLY A 199 21.40 0.66 11.44
C GLY A 199 20.98 1.32 12.75
N PHE A 200 21.72 1.02 13.83
CA PHE A 200 21.61 1.66 15.13
C PHE A 200 22.81 2.57 15.36
N TYR A 201 22.56 3.76 15.89
CA TYR A 201 23.59 4.77 16.21
C TYR A 201 23.30 5.42 17.54
N SER A 202 24.32 5.49 18.39
CA SER A 202 24.28 6.13 19.70
C SER A 202 25.67 6.57 20.13
N SER A 203 25.73 7.21 21.30
CA SER A 203 26.92 7.40 22.10
C SER A 203 26.64 7.01 23.55
N SER A 204 27.68 6.72 24.30
CA SER A 204 27.62 6.61 25.75
C SER A 204 28.93 7.05 26.34
N THR A 205 28.88 7.49 27.60
CA THR A 205 30.07 7.87 28.39
C THR A 205 31.04 6.71 28.55
N GLU A 206 30.54 5.48 28.55
CA GLU A 206 31.32 4.26 28.77
C GLU A 206 31.93 3.71 27.47
N LEU A 207 31.19 3.76 26.35
CA LEU A 207 31.58 3.16 25.06
C LEU A 207 32.02 4.15 23.98
N GLY A 208 31.79 5.45 24.21
CA GLY A 208 31.94 6.46 23.17
C GLY A 208 30.88 6.30 22.09
N SER A 209 31.23 6.54 20.83
CA SER A 209 30.32 6.36 19.69
C SER A 209 30.06 4.88 19.41
N VAL A 210 28.81 4.50 19.31
CA VAL A 210 28.34 3.14 19.04
C VAL A 210 27.56 3.11 17.75
N SER A 211 27.91 2.17 16.85
CA SER A 211 27.13 1.88 15.67
C SER A 211 27.03 0.38 15.42
N LYS A 212 25.89 -0.07 14.95
CA LYS A 212 25.66 -1.44 14.53
C LYS A 212 24.70 -1.49 13.36
N THR A 213 24.97 -2.35 12.40
CA THR A 213 24.12 -2.55 11.21
C THR A 213 23.82 -4.04 11.04
N GLY A 214 22.77 -4.33 10.30
CA GLY A 214 22.38 -5.68 9.93
C GLY A 214 21.21 -5.69 8.96
N VAL A 215 20.65 -6.87 8.76
CA VAL A 215 19.52 -7.09 7.86
C VAL A 215 18.46 -7.96 8.53
N ILE A 216 17.22 -7.80 8.11
CA ILE A 216 16.14 -8.77 8.20
C ILE A 216 16.08 -9.43 6.83
N PRO A 217 16.54 -10.68 6.70
CA PRO A 217 16.67 -11.32 5.40
C PRO A 217 15.31 -11.78 4.88
N THR A 218 15.06 -11.58 3.60
CA THR A 218 13.88 -12.07 2.88
C THR A 218 12.56 -11.95 3.65
N PRO A 219 12.23 -10.75 4.18
CA PRO A 219 11.01 -10.60 4.96
C PRO A 219 9.78 -10.76 4.07
N GLU A 220 8.76 -11.43 4.59
CA GLU A 220 7.54 -11.72 3.86
C GLU A 220 6.49 -10.62 4.07
N SER A 221 5.76 -10.27 3.00
CA SER A 221 4.61 -9.37 3.07
C SER A 221 3.54 -9.93 4.00
N GLY A 222 2.92 -9.05 4.78
CA GLY A 222 1.93 -9.44 5.79
C GLY A 222 2.51 -9.85 7.13
N ASN A 223 3.83 -10.08 7.25
CA ASN A 223 4.48 -10.47 8.50
C ASN A 223 4.98 -9.28 9.32
N LEU A 224 5.01 -9.48 10.63
CA LEU A 224 5.56 -8.55 11.61
C LEU A 224 6.89 -9.10 12.16
N TYR A 225 7.92 -8.26 12.15
CA TYR A 225 9.24 -8.56 12.70
C TYR A 225 9.51 -7.62 13.85
N THR A 226 9.98 -8.14 15.00
CA THR A 226 10.43 -7.32 16.12
C THR A 226 11.94 -7.21 16.13
N LEU A 227 12.44 -5.98 16.06
CA LEU A 227 13.85 -5.63 16.09
C LEU A 227 14.19 -5.00 17.44
N THR A 228 14.76 -5.81 18.35
CA THR A 228 15.08 -5.38 19.72
C THR A 228 16.55 -5.02 19.86
N PHE A 229 16.83 -3.79 20.29
CA PHE A 229 18.16 -3.30 20.62
C PHE A 229 18.40 -3.35 22.13
N LYS A 230 19.46 -4.03 22.54
CA LYS A 230 19.85 -4.23 23.94
C LYS A 230 21.30 -3.84 24.16
N TYR A 231 21.57 -3.17 25.28
CA TYR A 231 22.93 -3.02 25.81
C TYR A 231 23.27 -4.21 26.70
N SER A 232 24.24 -5.01 26.32
CA SER A 232 24.60 -6.23 27.04
C SER A 232 26.06 -6.61 26.83
N LYS A 233 26.54 -7.57 27.62
CA LYS A 233 27.84 -8.21 27.33
C LYS A 233 27.73 -9.07 26.08
N THR A 234 28.63 -8.86 25.14
CA THR A 234 28.79 -9.76 24.01
C THR A 234 29.30 -11.14 24.47
N PRO A 235 29.19 -12.20 23.63
CA PRO A 235 29.73 -13.53 23.99
C PRO A 235 31.21 -13.53 24.38
N ASN A 236 31.99 -12.56 23.91
CA ASN A 236 33.39 -12.39 24.25
C ASN A 236 33.62 -11.55 25.52
N GLY A 237 32.56 -11.22 26.28
CA GLY A 237 32.63 -10.48 27.53
C GLY A 237 32.76 -8.95 27.39
N TYR A 238 32.80 -8.41 26.18
CA TYR A 238 32.82 -6.98 25.95
C TYR A 238 31.41 -6.39 26.05
N LEU A 239 31.32 -5.18 26.59
CA LEU A 239 30.06 -4.42 26.57
C LEU A 239 29.75 -3.95 25.15
N GLY A 240 28.49 -3.99 24.77
CA GLY A 240 28.08 -3.57 23.43
C GLY A 240 26.58 -3.68 23.20
N ILE A 241 26.16 -3.43 21.95
CA ILE A 241 24.78 -3.57 21.52
C ILE A 241 24.57 -4.98 20.97
N THR A 242 23.63 -5.70 21.55
CA THR A 242 23.08 -6.93 20.95
C THR A 242 21.75 -6.60 20.27
N VAL A 243 21.49 -7.28 19.16
CA VAL A 243 20.27 -7.09 18.39
C VAL A 243 19.64 -8.46 18.16
N GLN A 244 18.36 -8.54 18.51
CA GLN A 244 17.54 -9.71 18.27
C GLN A 244 16.50 -9.35 17.21
N VAL A 245 16.32 -10.25 16.26
CA VAL A 245 15.29 -10.16 15.24
C VAL A 245 14.37 -11.35 15.42
N ASP A 246 13.12 -11.10 15.76
CA ASP A 246 12.10 -12.11 15.93
C ASP A 246 11.06 -11.94 14.84
N GLU A 247 10.61 -13.03 14.24
CA GLU A 247 9.47 -13.06 13.35
C GLU A 247 8.24 -13.37 14.21
N ASP A 248 7.36 -12.38 14.34
CA ASP A 248 6.16 -12.48 15.19
C ASP A 248 4.97 -13.10 14.45
N GLY A 249 5.15 -13.50 13.17
CA GLY A 249 4.12 -14.05 12.31
C GLY A 249 3.33 -12.97 11.58
N GLU A 250 2.13 -13.31 11.16
CA GLU A 250 1.27 -12.41 10.39
C GLU A 250 0.87 -11.16 11.19
N ILE A 251 0.73 -10.05 10.49
CA ILE A 251 0.15 -8.83 11.06
C ILE A 251 -1.33 -9.13 11.34
N HIS A 252 -1.68 -9.30 12.62
CA HIS A 252 -3.06 -9.55 13.02
C HIS A 252 -3.93 -8.34 12.77
N GLU A 253 -5.03 -8.55 12.05
CA GLU A 253 -6.00 -7.52 11.71
C GLU A 253 -7.42 -8.10 11.77
N ASP A 254 -8.36 -7.33 12.30
CA ASP A 254 -9.77 -7.66 12.22
C ASP A 254 -10.28 -7.29 10.81
N PRO A 255 -10.86 -8.23 10.06
CA PRO A 255 -11.31 -7.99 8.70
C PRO A 255 -12.44 -6.94 8.66
N PHE A 256 -12.37 -6.02 7.73
CA PHE A 256 -13.42 -5.07 7.41
C PHE A 256 -13.99 -5.33 6.03
N ILE A 257 -15.26 -5.74 5.99
CA ILE A 257 -15.97 -6.03 4.74
C ILE A 257 -16.86 -4.83 4.40
N PHE A 258 -16.75 -4.33 3.18
CA PHE A 258 -17.70 -3.37 2.64
C PHE A 258 -18.30 -3.86 1.33
N SER A 259 -19.56 -3.52 1.13
CA SER A 259 -20.20 -3.64 -0.18
C SER A 259 -20.33 -2.24 -0.74
N PRO A 260 -19.85 -1.98 -1.95
CA PRO A 260 -20.12 -0.70 -2.62
C PRO A 260 -21.65 -0.57 -2.73
N HIS A 261 -22.24 0.43 -2.15
CA HIS A 261 -23.69 0.63 -1.94
C HIS A 261 -24.35 -0.46 -1.08
N PRO A 262 -24.46 -0.26 0.26
CA PRO A 262 -25.35 -1.06 1.09
C PRO A 262 -26.79 -0.85 0.57
N THR A 263 -27.48 -1.97 0.34
CA THR A 263 -28.90 -2.02 -0.03
C THR A 263 -29.77 -1.50 1.11
#